data_e7380985bf2038089b87acea35f4f560
#
_entry.id   e7380985bf2038089b87acea35f4f560
#
_cell.length_a   1.000
_cell.length_b   1.000
_cell.length_c   1.000
_cell.angle_alpha   90.00
_cell.angle_beta   90.00
_cell.angle_gamma   90.00
#
_symmetry.space_group_name_H-M   'P 1'
#
loop_
_entity.id
_entity.type
_entity.pdbx_description
1 polymer ?
#
loop_
_entity_poly.entity_id
_entity_poly.type
_entity_poly.pdbx_seq_one_letter_code
_entity_poly.pdbx_strand_id
1 'polypeptide(L)'
;MYPDVQLLIDGVWRGASNGATLSVVNPASGEVNGTVAHASRADLDQALEAAQKGFRVWRKVSAYERSKVMRKAANLLRERCETIATYLTLEQGKPIAEAKMEVMAAADVIDWFAEEGRRTYGRVVPARAEGIYQLVIKEPVGPVAAFTPWNFPINQVVRKLSGAVATGCSIIVKAPEETPASPAELLRCFVDAGVPHGVVNLVYGVPSEISEYLIPHPVIRKISFTGSTAIGKQLSALAGLHMKRATMELGGHAPAIVFDDADVDVASKLLAGAKYRNAGQVCVSPTRFLVQEGLYKKFVENFVAHSKALKVGDGLDASTQMGPLANPRRIAAMEGMIADAVQHGGKVQTGGKRIGNKGNFFE
;
A
#
# COMPACT_ATOMS: atom_id res chain seq x y z
N MET A 1 -13.13 -11.87 -15.44
CA MET A 1 -12.83 -13.00 -14.55
C MET A 1 -11.63 -12.61 -13.69
N TYR A 2 -11.64 -12.87 -12.38
CA TYR A 2 -10.51 -12.62 -11.50
C TYR A 2 -9.38 -13.63 -11.79
N PRO A 3 -8.11 -13.23 -11.88
CA PRO A 3 -7.01 -14.14 -12.23
C PRO A 3 -6.53 -14.97 -11.06
N ASP A 4 -5.96 -16.15 -11.32
CA ASP A 4 -5.05 -16.80 -10.39
C ASP A 4 -3.71 -16.06 -10.39
N VAL A 5 -3.31 -15.58 -9.22
CA VAL A 5 -2.17 -14.66 -9.08
C VAL A 5 -0.86 -15.43 -8.88
N GLN A 6 0.13 -15.08 -9.67
CA GLN A 6 1.44 -15.72 -9.71
C GLN A 6 2.51 -14.89 -9.00
N LEU A 7 3.62 -15.53 -8.64
CA LEU A 7 4.87 -14.86 -8.28
C LEU A 7 5.52 -14.27 -9.53
N LEU A 8 6.27 -13.18 -9.36
CA LEU A 8 7.17 -12.65 -10.38
C LEU A 8 8.60 -12.78 -9.89
N ILE A 9 9.40 -13.64 -10.52
CA ILE A 9 10.80 -13.85 -10.17
C ILE A 9 11.64 -13.88 -11.45
N ASP A 10 12.68 -13.07 -11.49
CA ASP A 10 13.59 -12.90 -12.64
C ASP A 10 12.85 -12.65 -13.98
N GLY A 11 11.80 -11.83 -13.94
CA GLY A 11 10.98 -11.50 -15.11
C GLY A 11 9.97 -12.56 -15.53
N VAL A 12 9.87 -13.68 -14.80
CA VAL A 12 8.97 -14.80 -15.13
C VAL A 12 7.80 -14.84 -14.14
N TRP A 13 6.58 -14.84 -14.66
CA TRP A 13 5.37 -15.12 -13.91
C TRP A 13 5.18 -16.62 -13.75
N ARG A 14 5.04 -17.10 -12.51
CA ARG A 14 4.94 -18.53 -12.23
C ARG A 14 4.25 -18.83 -10.90
N GLY A 15 3.76 -20.06 -10.74
CA GLY A 15 3.32 -20.59 -9.46
C GLY A 15 4.49 -20.75 -8.46
N ALA A 16 4.16 -21.05 -7.22
CA ALA A 16 5.17 -21.43 -6.22
C ALA A 16 5.83 -22.76 -6.60
N SER A 17 7.11 -22.92 -6.29
CA SER A 17 7.91 -24.13 -6.64
C SER A 17 7.37 -25.42 -6.02
N ASN A 18 6.67 -25.31 -4.89
CA ASN A 18 5.99 -26.41 -4.20
C ASN A 18 4.50 -26.56 -4.57
N GLY A 19 3.99 -25.74 -5.50
CA GLY A 19 2.57 -25.71 -5.91
C GLY A 19 1.60 -25.14 -4.88
N ALA A 20 2.08 -24.58 -3.76
CA ALA A 20 1.21 -24.03 -2.70
C ALA A 20 0.49 -22.76 -3.16
N THR A 21 -0.78 -22.64 -2.77
CA THR A 21 -1.63 -21.46 -3.03
C THR A 21 -2.43 -21.07 -1.80
N LEU A 22 -2.91 -19.84 -1.78
CA LEU A 22 -3.88 -19.31 -0.81
C LEU A 22 -5.12 -18.84 -1.57
N SER A 23 -6.30 -18.99 -0.96
CA SER A 23 -7.55 -18.47 -1.52
C SER A 23 -7.64 -16.96 -1.34
N VAL A 24 -8.11 -16.27 -2.37
CA VAL A 24 -8.44 -14.84 -2.34
C VAL A 24 -9.96 -14.71 -2.23
N VAL A 25 -10.43 -14.11 -1.16
CA VAL A 25 -11.86 -14.03 -0.82
C VAL A 25 -12.42 -12.65 -1.12
N ASN A 26 -13.56 -12.58 -1.75
CA ASN A 26 -14.30 -11.33 -1.94
C ASN A 26 -14.94 -10.89 -0.60
N PRO A 27 -14.57 -9.75 -0.04
CA PRO A 27 -15.10 -9.29 1.25
C PRO A 27 -16.60 -8.92 1.21
N ALA A 28 -17.16 -8.67 0.02
CA ALA A 28 -18.59 -8.36 -0.14
C ALA A 28 -19.46 -9.60 -0.15
N SER A 29 -19.00 -10.71 -0.75
CA SER A 29 -19.79 -11.95 -0.87
C SER A 29 -19.33 -13.06 0.07
N GLY A 30 -18.07 -13.05 0.50
CA GLY A 30 -17.42 -14.15 1.21
C GLY A 30 -17.01 -15.32 0.30
N GLU A 31 -17.22 -15.19 -1.01
CA GLU A 31 -16.88 -16.20 -2.01
C GLU A 31 -15.42 -16.12 -2.43
N VAL A 32 -14.84 -17.21 -2.88
CA VAL A 32 -13.47 -17.26 -3.40
C VAL A 32 -13.45 -16.67 -4.81
N ASN A 33 -12.68 -15.61 -5.02
CA ASN A 33 -12.45 -15.02 -6.33
C ASN A 33 -11.49 -15.85 -7.20
N GLY A 34 -10.45 -16.40 -6.58
CA GLY A 34 -9.35 -17.12 -7.21
C GLY A 34 -8.28 -17.47 -6.19
N THR A 35 -7.07 -17.76 -6.64
CA THR A 35 -5.93 -18.13 -5.80
C THR A 35 -4.74 -17.22 -5.99
N VAL A 36 -3.83 -17.22 -5.00
CA VAL A 36 -2.51 -16.59 -5.10
C VAL A 36 -1.42 -17.58 -4.74
N ALA A 37 -0.35 -17.62 -5.53
CA ALA A 37 0.81 -18.49 -5.28
C ALA A 37 1.47 -18.14 -3.94
N HIS A 38 1.75 -19.15 -3.13
CA HIS A 38 2.38 -19.02 -1.81
C HIS A 38 3.85 -19.43 -1.90
N ALA A 39 4.74 -18.43 -1.90
CA ALA A 39 6.18 -18.64 -2.08
C ALA A 39 6.78 -19.56 -1.02
N SER A 40 7.55 -20.55 -1.47
CA SER A 40 8.41 -21.37 -0.63
C SER A 40 9.76 -20.69 -0.35
N ARG A 41 10.55 -21.25 0.53
CA ARG A 41 11.93 -20.78 0.77
C ARG A 41 12.79 -20.81 -0.52
N ALA A 42 12.65 -21.84 -1.35
CA ALA A 42 13.34 -21.93 -2.62
C ALA A 42 12.96 -20.79 -3.60
N ASP A 43 11.70 -20.34 -3.57
CA ASP A 43 11.26 -19.18 -4.35
C ASP A 43 11.88 -17.88 -3.83
N LEU A 44 12.04 -17.74 -2.52
CA LEU A 44 12.70 -16.58 -1.90
C LEU A 44 14.21 -16.55 -2.25
N ASP A 45 14.90 -17.70 -2.27
CA ASP A 45 16.30 -17.80 -2.71
C ASP A 45 16.45 -17.30 -4.15
N GLN A 46 15.59 -17.78 -5.05
CA GLN A 46 15.61 -17.35 -6.45
C GLN A 46 15.28 -15.86 -6.60
N ALA A 47 14.35 -15.32 -5.79
CA ALA A 47 14.04 -13.89 -5.78
C ALA A 47 15.24 -13.04 -5.31
N LEU A 48 16.00 -13.54 -4.32
CA LEU A 48 17.23 -12.88 -3.83
C LEU A 48 18.33 -12.87 -4.89
N GLU A 49 18.56 -14.01 -5.55
CA GLU A 49 19.51 -14.11 -6.66
C GLU A 49 19.12 -13.19 -7.82
N ALA A 50 17.84 -13.21 -8.22
CA ALA A 50 17.28 -12.36 -9.25
C ALA A 50 17.48 -10.88 -8.91
N ALA A 51 17.13 -10.47 -7.67
CA ALA A 51 17.30 -9.10 -7.22
C ALA A 51 18.77 -8.64 -7.25
N GLN A 52 19.71 -9.51 -6.86
CA GLN A 52 21.13 -9.20 -6.92
C GLN A 52 21.63 -9.05 -8.36
N LYS A 53 21.19 -9.91 -9.28
CA LYS A 53 21.49 -9.84 -10.71
C LYS A 53 20.88 -8.58 -11.34
N GLY A 54 19.60 -8.33 -11.11
CA GLY A 54 18.90 -7.15 -11.63
C GLY A 54 19.51 -5.84 -11.13
N PHE A 55 19.96 -5.78 -9.87
CA PHE A 55 20.65 -4.61 -9.32
C PHE A 55 21.95 -4.30 -10.08
N ARG A 56 22.76 -5.33 -10.39
CA ARG A 56 24.04 -5.14 -11.12
C ARG A 56 23.82 -4.53 -12.50
N VAL A 57 22.71 -4.83 -13.15
CA VAL A 57 22.32 -4.27 -14.45
C VAL A 57 21.72 -2.87 -14.27
N TRP A 58 20.71 -2.74 -13.41
CA TRP A 58 19.90 -1.53 -13.32
C TRP A 58 20.66 -0.32 -12.76
N ARG A 59 21.58 -0.53 -11.83
CA ARG A 59 22.44 0.56 -11.30
C ARG A 59 23.28 1.27 -12.35
N LYS A 60 23.54 0.61 -13.48
CA LYS A 60 24.33 1.16 -14.59
C LYS A 60 23.47 1.91 -15.62
N VAL A 61 22.15 1.74 -15.58
CA VAL A 61 21.21 2.43 -16.46
C VAL A 61 21.10 3.88 -15.99
N SER A 62 21.22 4.83 -16.92
CA SER A 62 21.16 6.25 -16.57
C SER A 62 19.78 6.63 -15.98
N ALA A 63 19.72 7.66 -15.15
CA ALA A 63 18.47 8.17 -14.61
C ALA A 63 17.49 8.60 -15.72
N TYR A 64 18.01 9.02 -16.87
CA TYR A 64 17.24 9.37 -18.05
C TYR A 64 16.51 8.15 -18.64
N GLU A 65 17.20 7.04 -18.85
CA GLU A 65 16.60 5.84 -19.40
C GLU A 65 15.65 5.19 -18.38
N ARG A 66 15.99 5.20 -17.09
CA ARG A 66 15.06 4.74 -16.04
C ARG A 66 13.77 5.55 -16.03
N SER A 67 13.86 6.89 -16.18
CA SER A 67 12.68 7.77 -16.26
C SER A 67 11.76 7.41 -17.44
N LYS A 68 12.32 7.13 -18.62
CA LYS A 68 11.53 6.74 -19.81
C LYS A 68 10.76 5.44 -19.58
N VAL A 69 11.42 4.43 -19.01
CA VAL A 69 10.80 3.14 -18.69
C VAL A 69 9.67 3.32 -17.66
N MET A 70 9.92 4.12 -16.61
CA MET A 70 8.91 4.39 -15.57
C MET A 70 7.69 5.13 -16.13
N ARG A 71 7.88 6.15 -16.98
CA ARG A 71 6.76 6.85 -17.64
C ARG A 71 5.94 5.92 -18.53
N LYS A 72 6.59 4.99 -19.22
CA LYS A 72 5.88 3.97 -19.99
C LYS A 72 5.05 3.07 -19.06
N ALA A 73 5.57 2.66 -17.91
CA ALA A 73 4.83 1.89 -16.91
C ALA A 73 3.61 2.68 -16.37
N ALA A 74 3.76 3.99 -16.11
CA ALA A 74 2.65 4.85 -15.69
C ALA A 74 1.54 4.92 -16.76
N ASN A 75 1.89 5.04 -18.02
CA ASN A 75 0.91 5.05 -19.10
C ASN A 75 0.17 3.72 -19.23
N LEU A 76 0.89 2.59 -19.19
CA LEU A 76 0.27 1.26 -19.16
C LEU A 76 -0.69 1.08 -17.97
N LEU A 77 -0.34 1.63 -16.79
CA LEU A 77 -1.20 1.58 -15.63
C LEU A 77 -2.50 2.38 -15.85
N ARG A 78 -2.43 3.55 -16.48
CA ARG A 78 -3.61 4.35 -16.85
C ARG A 78 -4.49 3.63 -17.87
N GLU A 79 -3.88 3.05 -18.92
CA GLU A 79 -4.57 2.30 -19.96
C GLU A 79 -5.33 1.09 -19.40
N ARG A 80 -4.77 0.42 -18.37
CA ARG A 80 -5.33 -0.77 -17.73
C ARG A 80 -6.23 -0.46 -16.52
N CYS A 81 -6.52 0.82 -16.26
CA CYS A 81 -7.20 1.29 -15.05
C CYS A 81 -8.51 0.53 -14.77
N GLU A 82 -9.37 0.34 -15.73
CA GLU A 82 -10.67 -0.32 -15.56
C GLU A 82 -10.53 -1.76 -15.05
N THR A 83 -9.66 -2.53 -15.67
CA THR A 83 -9.42 -3.94 -15.30
C THR A 83 -8.80 -4.03 -13.89
N ILE A 84 -7.78 -3.22 -13.62
CA ILE A 84 -7.06 -3.23 -12.35
C ILE A 84 -7.97 -2.75 -11.21
N ALA A 85 -8.76 -1.70 -11.41
CA ALA A 85 -9.72 -1.21 -10.44
C ALA A 85 -10.80 -2.26 -10.13
N THR A 86 -11.25 -3.01 -11.14
CA THR A 86 -12.21 -4.11 -10.94
C THR A 86 -11.61 -5.21 -10.04
N TYR A 87 -10.36 -5.64 -10.29
CA TYR A 87 -9.69 -6.61 -9.43
C TYR A 87 -9.52 -6.06 -7.99
N LEU A 88 -9.11 -4.80 -7.87
CA LEU A 88 -8.96 -4.14 -6.58
C LEU A 88 -10.27 -4.11 -5.79
N THR A 89 -11.39 -3.79 -6.43
CA THR A 89 -12.72 -3.82 -5.79
C THR A 89 -13.10 -5.23 -5.34
N LEU A 90 -12.89 -6.24 -6.20
CA LEU A 90 -13.22 -7.64 -5.89
C LEU A 90 -12.42 -8.20 -4.72
N GLU A 91 -11.15 -7.85 -4.58
CA GLU A 91 -10.28 -8.42 -3.55
C GLU A 91 -10.25 -7.61 -2.25
N GLN A 92 -10.50 -6.28 -2.30
CA GLN A 92 -10.39 -5.41 -1.14
C GLN A 92 -11.74 -4.87 -0.66
N GLY A 93 -12.73 -4.77 -1.56
CA GLY A 93 -14.09 -4.35 -1.25
C GLY A 93 -14.40 -2.87 -1.43
N LYS A 94 -13.40 -1.99 -1.61
CA LYS A 94 -13.67 -0.55 -1.82
C LYS A 94 -14.51 -0.29 -3.07
N PRO A 95 -15.31 0.80 -3.08
CA PRO A 95 -16.08 1.20 -4.25
C PRO A 95 -15.21 1.35 -5.49
N ILE A 96 -15.74 0.94 -6.66
CA ILE A 96 -15.02 0.99 -7.93
C ILE A 96 -14.49 2.39 -8.27
N ALA A 97 -15.21 3.45 -7.86
CA ALA A 97 -14.75 4.82 -8.05
C ALA A 97 -13.46 5.11 -7.23
N GLU A 98 -13.40 4.64 -5.97
CA GLU A 98 -12.20 4.76 -5.14
C GLU A 98 -11.05 3.91 -5.68
N ALA A 99 -11.33 2.71 -6.20
CA ALA A 99 -10.34 1.84 -6.80
C ALA A 99 -9.71 2.49 -8.05
N LYS A 100 -10.51 3.11 -8.93
CA LYS A 100 -10.02 3.88 -10.09
C LYS A 100 -9.14 5.06 -9.65
N MET A 101 -9.56 5.80 -8.64
CA MET A 101 -8.74 6.89 -8.09
C MET A 101 -7.39 6.37 -7.56
N GLU A 102 -7.36 5.20 -6.92
CA GLU A 102 -6.11 4.60 -6.44
C GLU A 102 -5.17 4.25 -7.60
N VAL A 103 -5.68 3.64 -8.68
CA VAL A 103 -4.88 3.29 -9.86
C VAL A 103 -4.31 4.55 -10.53
N MET A 104 -5.13 5.58 -10.72
CA MET A 104 -4.69 6.84 -11.34
C MET A 104 -3.65 7.57 -10.50
N ALA A 105 -3.88 7.67 -9.18
CA ALA A 105 -2.91 8.26 -8.25
C ALA A 105 -1.59 7.48 -8.21
N ALA A 106 -1.62 6.16 -8.39
CA ALA A 106 -0.41 5.35 -8.48
C ALA A 106 0.40 5.67 -9.74
N ALA A 107 -0.26 5.90 -10.88
CA ALA A 107 0.42 6.34 -12.10
C ALA A 107 1.11 7.71 -11.91
N ASP A 108 0.46 8.64 -11.22
CA ASP A 108 1.04 9.94 -10.90
C ASP A 108 2.25 9.82 -9.95
N VAL A 109 2.22 8.87 -9.01
CA VAL A 109 3.38 8.54 -8.15
C VAL A 109 4.55 8.00 -8.97
N ILE A 110 4.30 7.15 -9.98
CA ILE A 110 5.37 6.66 -10.87
C ILE A 110 6.00 7.84 -11.62
N ASP A 111 5.19 8.74 -12.19
CA ASP A 111 5.68 9.92 -12.90
C ASP A 111 6.50 10.84 -11.98
N TRP A 112 6.02 11.07 -10.76
CA TRP A 112 6.77 11.83 -9.76
C TRP A 112 8.17 11.25 -9.52
N PHE A 113 8.27 9.94 -9.25
CA PHE A 113 9.57 9.31 -9.02
C PHE A 113 10.44 9.22 -10.29
N ALA A 114 9.84 9.13 -11.48
CA ALA A 114 10.56 9.20 -12.73
C ALA A 114 11.29 10.54 -12.90
N GLU A 115 10.69 11.64 -12.45
CA GLU A 115 11.32 12.96 -12.43
C GLU A 115 12.32 13.10 -11.29
N GLU A 116 11.96 12.69 -10.06
CA GLU A 116 12.83 12.80 -8.89
C GLU A 116 14.11 11.95 -9.03
N GLY A 117 14.03 10.80 -9.69
CA GLY A 117 15.20 9.99 -10.00
C GLY A 117 16.28 10.74 -10.79
N ARG A 118 15.87 11.72 -11.62
CA ARG A 118 16.76 12.59 -12.40
C ARG A 118 17.35 13.74 -11.58
N ARG A 119 16.79 14.02 -10.38
CA ARG A 119 17.21 15.11 -9.48
C ARG A 119 18.04 14.64 -8.29
N THR A 120 18.53 13.42 -8.32
CA THR A 120 19.41 12.88 -7.27
C THR A 120 20.82 13.45 -7.36
N TYR A 121 20.92 14.79 -7.29
CA TYR A 121 22.18 15.53 -7.44
C TYR A 121 23.17 15.24 -6.31
N GLY A 122 24.47 15.31 -6.66
CA GLY A 122 25.57 15.35 -5.71
C GLY A 122 25.83 16.75 -5.17
N ARG A 123 26.96 16.93 -4.54
CA ARG A 123 27.45 18.24 -4.03
C ARG A 123 28.91 18.38 -4.33
N VAL A 124 29.35 19.61 -4.63
CA VAL A 124 30.74 20.03 -4.55
C VAL A 124 30.92 20.72 -3.20
N VAL A 125 31.80 20.22 -2.36
CA VAL A 125 32.03 20.72 -1.00
C VAL A 125 33.33 21.47 -0.97
N PRO A 126 33.42 22.72 -0.42
CA PRO A 126 34.66 23.46 -0.27
C PRO A 126 35.70 22.64 0.51
N ALA A 127 36.92 22.56 -0.03
CA ALA A 127 38.03 21.89 0.63
C ALA A 127 38.84 22.86 1.50
N ARG A 128 39.70 22.33 2.39
CA ARG A 128 40.54 23.12 3.27
C ARG A 128 41.75 23.74 2.58
N ALA A 129 42.13 23.23 1.42
CA ALA A 129 43.31 23.68 0.68
C ALA A 129 42.99 23.96 -0.78
N GLU A 130 43.72 24.90 -1.38
CA GLU A 130 43.63 25.19 -2.80
C GLU A 130 44.03 23.98 -3.64
N GLY A 131 43.37 23.80 -4.80
CA GLY A 131 43.61 22.68 -5.72
C GLY A 131 42.98 21.36 -5.31
N ILE A 132 42.24 21.29 -4.19
CA ILE A 132 41.50 20.10 -3.75
C ILE A 132 40.02 20.27 -4.05
N TYR A 133 39.41 19.23 -4.66
CA TYR A 133 37.97 19.15 -4.91
C TYR A 133 37.37 18.02 -4.11
N GLN A 134 36.30 18.29 -3.33
CA GLN A 134 35.54 17.31 -2.59
C GLN A 134 34.16 17.14 -3.23
N LEU A 135 33.86 15.92 -3.67
CA LEU A 135 32.59 15.59 -4.33
C LEU A 135 31.82 14.62 -3.47
N VAL A 136 30.51 14.88 -3.30
CA VAL A 136 29.56 13.93 -2.75
C VAL A 136 28.67 13.45 -3.89
N ILE A 137 28.69 12.17 -4.18
CA ILE A 137 27.85 11.54 -5.19
C ILE A 137 26.78 10.67 -4.54
N LYS A 138 25.62 10.53 -5.20
CA LYS A 138 24.54 9.65 -4.78
C LYS A 138 24.63 8.33 -5.51
N GLU A 139 24.58 7.23 -4.78
CA GLU A 139 24.58 5.88 -5.35
C GLU A 139 23.38 5.06 -4.88
N PRO A 140 22.90 4.11 -5.70
CA PRO A 140 21.85 3.16 -5.29
C PRO A 140 22.27 2.38 -4.04
N VAL A 141 21.34 2.23 -3.09
CA VAL A 141 21.63 1.52 -1.82
C VAL A 141 21.85 0.01 -2.00
N GLY A 142 21.26 -0.57 -3.05
CA GLY A 142 21.28 -2.00 -3.34
C GLY A 142 19.88 -2.61 -3.42
N PRO A 143 19.76 -3.95 -3.40
CA PRO A 143 18.47 -4.63 -3.39
C PRO A 143 17.63 -4.29 -2.16
N VAL A 144 16.34 -4.03 -2.38
CA VAL A 144 15.36 -3.62 -1.37
C VAL A 144 14.35 -4.73 -1.13
N ALA A 145 13.99 -5.02 0.11
CA ALA A 145 12.80 -5.79 0.45
C ALA A 145 11.68 -4.84 0.90
N ALA A 146 10.51 -4.94 0.27
CA ALA A 146 9.35 -4.11 0.57
C ALA A 146 8.19 -4.98 1.07
N PHE A 147 7.54 -4.54 2.14
CA PHE A 147 6.41 -5.23 2.77
C PHE A 147 5.23 -4.27 2.84
N THR A 148 4.07 -4.67 2.29
CA THR A 148 2.93 -3.77 2.10
C THR A 148 1.62 -4.36 2.62
N PRO A 149 0.70 -3.53 3.15
CA PRO A 149 -0.61 -3.95 3.63
C PRO A 149 -1.67 -3.93 2.53
N TRP A 150 -2.83 -4.48 2.85
CA TRP A 150 -3.98 -4.72 1.97
C TRP A 150 -4.88 -3.51 1.71
N ASN A 151 -4.78 -2.43 2.50
CA ASN A 151 -5.79 -1.35 2.47
C ASN A 151 -5.72 -0.43 1.24
N PHE A 152 -4.53 -0.22 0.71
CA PHE A 152 -4.25 0.47 -0.56
C PHE A 152 -3.16 -0.30 -1.32
N PRO A 153 -3.46 -1.50 -1.83
CA PRO A 153 -2.45 -2.44 -2.29
C PRO A 153 -1.60 -1.89 -3.44
N ILE A 154 -2.17 -1.08 -4.33
CA ILE A 154 -1.42 -0.44 -5.41
C ILE A 154 -0.60 0.73 -4.88
N ASN A 155 -1.22 1.64 -4.13
CA ASN A 155 -0.53 2.84 -3.63
C ASN A 155 0.58 2.53 -2.63
N GLN A 156 0.45 1.47 -1.82
CA GLN A 156 1.51 1.08 -0.90
C GLN A 156 2.69 0.43 -1.60
N VAL A 157 2.44 -0.37 -2.64
CA VAL A 157 3.49 -0.96 -3.46
C VAL A 157 4.19 0.09 -4.32
N VAL A 158 3.44 0.93 -5.03
CA VAL A 158 4.02 1.88 -6.01
C VAL A 158 5.00 2.86 -5.37
N ARG A 159 4.74 3.33 -4.16
CA ARG A 159 5.64 4.26 -3.43
C ARG A 159 7.01 3.65 -3.15
N LYS A 160 7.05 2.36 -2.84
CA LYS A 160 8.29 1.62 -2.56
C LYS A 160 8.98 1.19 -3.86
N LEU A 161 8.20 0.65 -4.79
CA LEU A 161 8.64 0.20 -6.10
C LEU A 161 9.27 1.34 -6.90
N SER A 162 8.54 2.45 -7.04
CA SER A 162 9.00 3.59 -7.85
C SER A 162 10.24 4.25 -7.27
N GLY A 163 10.30 4.42 -5.94
CA GLY A 163 11.49 4.97 -5.27
C GLY A 163 12.73 4.10 -5.46
N ALA A 164 12.59 2.78 -5.39
CA ALA A 164 13.69 1.83 -5.63
C ALA A 164 14.14 1.85 -7.10
N VAL A 165 13.19 1.74 -8.03
CA VAL A 165 13.48 1.68 -9.48
C VAL A 165 14.08 3.00 -9.97
N ALA A 166 13.53 4.15 -9.57
CA ALA A 166 14.02 5.47 -9.96
C ALA A 166 15.50 5.71 -9.55
N THR A 167 15.88 5.19 -8.37
CA THR A 167 17.23 5.35 -7.83
C THR A 167 18.23 4.29 -8.27
N GLY A 168 17.82 3.34 -9.15
CA GLY A 168 18.71 2.30 -9.67
C GLY A 168 18.87 1.08 -8.77
N CYS A 169 17.97 0.91 -7.79
CA CYS A 169 17.87 -0.28 -6.95
C CYS A 169 17.03 -1.36 -7.61
N SER A 170 17.25 -2.62 -7.26
CA SER A 170 16.27 -3.69 -7.46
C SER A 170 15.39 -3.85 -6.23
N ILE A 171 14.26 -4.55 -6.37
CA ILE A 171 13.29 -4.71 -5.30
C ILE A 171 12.63 -6.09 -5.32
N ILE A 172 12.43 -6.66 -4.15
CA ILE A 172 11.51 -7.77 -3.89
C ILE A 172 10.33 -7.18 -3.11
N VAL A 173 9.15 -7.22 -3.70
CA VAL A 173 7.90 -6.79 -3.06
C VAL A 173 7.21 -8.02 -2.46
N LYS A 174 7.05 -8.06 -1.14
CA LYS A 174 6.07 -8.91 -0.49
C LYS A 174 4.76 -8.12 -0.42
N ALA A 175 3.88 -8.37 -1.38
CA ALA A 175 2.56 -7.75 -1.41
C ALA A 175 1.56 -8.52 -0.53
N PRO A 176 0.41 -7.92 -0.19
CA PRO A 176 -0.58 -8.57 0.68
C PRO A 176 -1.27 -9.74 -0.04
N GLU A 177 -1.41 -10.85 0.63
CA GLU A 177 -2.07 -12.06 0.16
C GLU A 177 -3.60 -11.91 0.08
N GLU A 178 -4.18 -10.99 0.83
CA GLU A 178 -5.63 -10.71 0.77
C GLU A 178 -6.02 -9.91 -0.48
N THR A 179 -5.08 -9.13 -1.05
CA THR A 179 -5.34 -8.25 -2.20
C THR A 179 -4.19 -8.35 -3.23
N PRO A 180 -4.02 -9.52 -3.86
CA PRO A 180 -2.80 -9.81 -4.62
C PRO A 180 -2.85 -9.39 -6.10
N ALA A 181 -4.02 -9.35 -6.75
CA ALA A 181 -4.08 -9.15 -8.20
C ALA A 181 -3.74 -7.71 -8.59
N SER A 182 -4.22 -6.72 -7.86
CA SER A 182 -3.95 -5.32 -8.21
C SER A 182 -2.46 -4.95 -8.12
N PRO A 183 -1.67 -5.34 -7.08
CA PRO A 183 -0.23 -5.13 -7.12
C PRO A 183 0.50 -5.99 -8.17
N ALA A 184 0.00 -7.19 -8.49
CA ALA A 184 0.58 -7.98 -9.58
C ALA A 184 0.47 -7.26 -10.92
N GLU A 185 -0.70 -6.71 -11.24
CA GLU A 185 -0.90 -5.93 -12.47
C GLU A 185 -0.08 -4.63 -12.50
N LEU A 186 0.13 -3.98 -11.35
CA LEU A 186 1.08 -2.86 -11.25
C LEU A 186 2.49 -3.30 -11.66
N LEU A 187 3.02 -4.41 -11.13
CA LEU A 187 4.34 -4.90 -11.52
C LEU A 187 4.38 -5.36 -12.96
N ARG A 188 3.27 -5.90 -13.49
CA ARG A 188 3.15 -6.25 -14.91
C ARG A 188 3.36 -5.03 -15.80
N CYS A 189 2.84 -3.86 -15.42
CA CYS A 189 3.09 -2.62 -16.16
C CYS A 189 4.59 -2.27 -16.21
N PHE A 190 5.37 -2.51 -15.16
CA PHE A 190 6.82 -2.29 -15.16
C PHE A 190 7.57 -3.31 -16.04
N VAL A 191 7.17 -4.57 -16.02
CA VAL A 191 7.76 -5.62 -16.88
C VAL A 191 7.48 -5.29 -18.35
N ASP A 192 6.24 -4.98 -18.70
CA ASP A 192 5.82 -4.64 -20.07
C ASP A 192 6.41 -3.30 -20.56
N ALA A 193 6.75 -2.41 -19.64
CA ALA A 193 7.49 -1.17 -19.94
C ALA A 193 8.95 -1.44 -20.33
N GLY A 194 9.50 -2.60 -19.99
CA GLY A 194 10.86 -3.02 -20.32
C GLY A 194 11.86 -2.91 -19.19
N VAL A 195 11.41 -2.97 -17.94
CA VAL A 195 12.32 -3.13 -16.78
C VAL A 195 13.06 -4.47 -16.93
N PRO A 196 14.40 -4.50 -16.82
CA PRO A 196 15.17 -5.72 -16.98
C PRO A 196 14.80 -6.80 -15.94
N HIS A 197 14.97 -8.06 -16.32
CA HIS A 197 14.73 -9.21 -15.43
C HIS A 197 15.48 -9.05 -14.11
N GLY A 198 14.84 -9.46 -13.01
CA GLY A 198 15.38 -9.40 -11.65
C GLY A 198 15.34 -8.02 -10.98
N VAL A 199 15.10 -6.92 -11.71
CA VAL A 199 15.00 -5.58 -11.11
C VAL A 199 13.76 -5.48 -10.22
N VAL A 200 12.62 -6.01 -10.69
CA VAL A 200 11.38 -6.08 -9.93
C VAL A 200 10.98 -7.53 -9.73
N ASN A 201 10.68 -7.90 -8.48
CA ASN A 201 10.24 -9.23 -8.10
C ASN A 201 9.06 -9.11 -7.14
N LEU A 202 8.13 -10.09 -7.19
CA LEU A 202 6.91 -10.11 -6.40
C LEU A 202 6.70 -11.47 -5.77
N VAL A 203 6.51 -11.49 -4.46
CA VAL A 203 6.26 -12.70 -3.68
C VAL A 203 5.06 -12.52 -2.75
N TYR A 204 4.36 -13.62 -2.49
CA TYR A 204 3.25 -13.71 -1.54
C TYR A 204 3.48 -14.87 -0.59
N GLY A 205 2.84 -14.84 0.56
CA GLY A 205 2.94 -15.88 1.58
C GLY A 205 2.89 -15.32 2.99
N VAL A 206 3.18 -16.16 3.99
CA VAL A 206 3.13 -15.77 5.41
C VAL A 206 4.10 -14.62 5.69
N PRO A 207 3.59 -13.45 6.15
CA PRO A 207 4.42 -12.24 6.30
C PRO A 207 5.63 -12.40 7.22
N SER A 208 5.46 -13.10 8.37
CA SER A 208 6.55 -13.35 9.32
C SER A 208 7.66 -14.21 8.71
N GLU A 209 7.31 -15.33 8.08
CA GLU A 209 8.28 -16.25 7.46
C GLU A 209 9.12 -15.56 6.39
N ILE A 210 8.47 -14.76 5.52
CA ILE A 210 9.15 -14.04 4.45
C ILE A 210 10.03 -12.92 5.03
N SER A 211 9.55 -12.16 6.00
CA SER A 211 10.32 -11.05 6.56
C SER A 211 11.53 -11.52 7.36
N GLU A 212 11.36 -12.55 8.18
CA GLU A 212 12.44 -13.17 8.96
C GLU A 212 13.52 -13.82 8.07
N TYR A 213 13.15 -14.26 6.86
CA TYR A 213 14.09 -14.80 5.90
C TYR A 213 14.80 -13.72 5.07
N LEU A 214 14.07 -12.75 4.53
CA LEU A 214 14.64 -11.73 3.64
C LEU A 214 15.48 -10.68 4.38
N ILE A 215 15.04 -10.22 5.55
CA ILE A 215 15.69 -9.10 6.24
C ILE A 215 17.14 -9.41 6.66
N PRO A 216 17.46 -10.58 7.26
CA PRO A 216 18.84 -10.95 7.60
C PRO A 216 19.74 -11.16 6.41
N HIS A 217 19.16 -11.53 5.24
CA HIS A 217 19.94 -11.99 4.09
C HIS A 217 20.91 -10.91 3.58
N PRO A 218 22.18 -11.23 3.29
CA PRO A 218 23.23 -10.27 2.93
C PRO A 218 22.96 -9.51 1.61
N VAL A 219 22.16 -10.07 0.71
CA VAL A 219 21.73 -9.40 -0.54
C VAL A 219 20.89 -8.17 -0.25
N ILE A 220 19.99 -8.23 0.73
CA ILE A 220 19.12 -7.10 1.07
C ILE A 220 19.89 -6.01 1.79
N ARG A 221 19.78 -4.78 1.32
CA ARG A 221 20.47 -3.59 1.86
C ARG A 221 19.53 -2.62 2.56
N LYS A 222 18.26 -2.64 2.18
CA LYS A 222 17.22 -1.77 2.74
C LYS A 222 15.91 -2.52 2.85
N ILE A 223 15.16 -2.23 3.91
CA ILE A 223 13.75 -2.60 4.01
C ILE A 223 12.86 -1.37 3.95
N SER A 224 11.66 -1.56 3.40
CA SER A 224 10.59 -0.57 3.43
C SER A 224 9.30 -1.26 3.84
N PHE A 225 8.71 -0.84 4.94
CA PHE A 225 7.51 -1.44 5.51
C PHE A 225 6.38 -0.41 5.63
N THR A 226 5.17 -0.83 5.31
CA THR A 226 3.94 -0.14 5.72
C THR A 226 3.03 -1.14 6.40
N GLY A 227 2.53 -0.79 7.59
CA GLY A 227 1.64 -1.66 8.36
C GLY A 227 1.43 -1.19 9.80
N SER A 228 1.13 -2.11 10.72
CA SER A 228 0.90 -1.77 12.12
C SER A 228 2.18 -1.36 12.83
N THR A 229 2.06 -0.48 13.83
CA THR A 229 3.18 -0.03 14.66
C THR A 229 3.88 -1.19 15.38
N ALA A 230 3.12 -2.18 15.86
CA ALA A 230 3.68 -3.35 16.55
C ALA A 230 4.63 -4.14 15.63
N ILE A 231 4.18 -4.47 14.42
CA ILE A 231 5.03 -5.17 13.43
C ILE A 231 6.18 -4.30 12.96
N GLY A 232 5.96 -2.99 12.74
CA GLY A 232 7.02 -2.06 12.37
C GLY A 232 8.16 -2.02 13.38
N LYS A 233 7.86 -2.04 14.68
CA LYS A 233 8.87 -2.15 15.76
C LYS A 233 9.70 -3.43 15.65
N GLN A 234 9.03 -4.58 15.43
CA GLN A 234 9.71 -5.88 15.27
C GLN A 234 10.65 -5.89 14.05
N LEU A 235 10.14 -5.43 12.89
CA LEU A 235 10.95 -5.40 11.66
C LEU A 235 12.08 -4.36 11.75
N SER A 236 11.89 -3.23 12.44
CA SER A 236 12.95 -2.26 12.70
C SER A 236 14.05 -2.84 13.58
N ALA A 237 13.70 -3.59 14.62
CA ALA A 237 14.67 -4.26 15.48
C ALA A 237 15.47 -5.30 14.70
N LEU A 238 14.81 -6.12 13.89
CA LEU A 238 15.46 -7.11 13.04
C LEU A 238 16.37 -6.45 11.98
N ALA A 239 15.92 -5.36 11.37
CA ALA A 239 16.73 -4.59 10.42
C ALA A 239 17.98 -3.99 11.10
N GLY A 240 17.83 -3.44 12.31
CA GLY A 240 18.95 -2.91 13.09
C GLY A 240 19.97 -3.97 13.45
N LEU A 241 19.53 -5.17 13.88
CA LEU A 241 20.40 -6.30 14.19
C LEU A 241 21.30 -6.69 13.00
N HIS A 242 20.81 -6.52 11.77
CA HIS A 242 21.53 -6.86 10.54
C HIS A 242 22.02 -5.63 9.77
N MET A 243 22.08 -4.45 10.39
CA MET A 243 22.57 -3.19 9.80
C MET A 243 21.89 -2.82 8.47
N LYS A 244 20.59 -3.12 8.34
CA LYS A 244 19.81 -2.73 7.16
C LYS A 244 19.24 -1.33 7.32
N ARG A 245 19.23 -0.54 6.27
CA ARG A 245 18.46 0.70 6.24
C ARG A 245 16.97 0.37 6.30
N ALA A 246 16.21 1.08 7.11
CA ALA A 246 14.78 0.89 7.27
C ALA A 246 13.99 2.17 7.02
N THR A 247 12.85 2.05 6.36
CA THR A 247 11.81 3.07 6.26
C THR A 247 10.49 2.47 6.71
N MET A 248 9.86 3.08 7.72
CA MET A 248 8.63 2.59 8.33
C MET A 248 7.52 3.61 8.15
N GLU A 249 6.42 3.16 7.52
CA GLU A 249 5.16 3.88 7.41
C GLU A 249 4.12 3.14 8.25
N LEU A 250 3.64 3.76 9.34
CA LEU A 250 2.91 3.06 10.40
C LEU A 250 1.52 3.66 10.59
N GLY A 251 0.72 3.02 11.46
CA GLY A 251 -0.58 3.54 11.85
C GLY A 251 -0.48 4.83 12.64
N GLY A 252 -1.56 5.59 12.62
CA GLY A 252 -1.67 6.85 13.34
C GLY A 252 -3.12 7.19 13.68
N HIS A 253 -3.29 8.29 14.41
CA HIS A 253 -4.58 8.86 14.79
C HIS A 253 -4.59 10.35 14.43
N ALA A 254 -4.85 10.65 13.17
CA ALA A 254 -4.92 12.02 12.68
C ALA A 254 -6.00 12.82 13.44
N PRO A 255 -5.64 13.81 14.29
CA PRO A 255 -6.61 14.66 14.93
C PRO A 255 -7.16 15.70 13.94
N ALA A 256 -8.46 15.94 13.98
CA ALA A 256 -9.11 17.04 13.29
C ALA A 256 -9.59 18.04 14.32
N ILE A 257 -9.18 19.30 14.19
CA ILE A 257 -9.52 20.39 15.13
C ILE A 257 -10.48 21.34 14.41
N VAL A 258 -11.62 21.60 15.03
CA VAL A 258 -12.66 22.52 14.50
C VAL A 258 -12.87 23.65 15.50
N PHE A 259 -12.44 24.84 15.12
CA PHE A 259 -12.60 26.07 15.89
C PHE A 259 -13.97 26.72 15.64
N ASP A 260 -14.41 27.61 16.54
CA ASP A 260 -15.73 28.26 16.49
C ASP A 260 -15.94 29.18 15.28
N ASP A 261 -14.87 29.62 14.62
CA ASP A 261 -14.91 30.42 13.38
C ASP A 261 -14.98 29.58 12.11
N ALA A 262 -14.96 28.23 12.22
CA ALA A 262 -15.03 27.34 11.07
C ALA A 262 -16.46 27.28 10.49
N ASP A 263 -16.55 27.11 9.14
CA ASP A 263 -17.80 26.70 8.50
C ASP A 263 -18.12 25.25 8.88
N VAL A 264 -19.06 25.07 9.81
CA VAL A 264 -19.38 23.75 10.37
C VAL A 264 -20.01 22.81 9.34
N ASP A 265 -20.75 23.32 8.36
CA ASP A 265 -21.40 22.51 7.33
C ASP A 265 -20.35 21.97 6.35
N VAL A 266 -19.40 22.78 5.96
CA VAL A 266 -18.24 22.37 5.13
C VAL A 266 -17.33 21.42 5.91
N ALA A 267 -16.96 21.75 7.15
CA ALA A 267 -16.08 20.95 7.98
C ALA A 267 -16.63 19.54 8.23
N SER A 268 -17.90 19.43 8.64
CA SER A 268 -18.53 18.13 8.92
C SER A 268 -18.64 17.24 7.67
N LYS A 269 -18.96 17.83 6.51
CA LYS A 269 -19.03 17.10 5.23
C LYS A 269 -17.66 16.58 4.79
N LEU A 270 -16.63 17.43 4.82
CA LEU A 270 -15.25 17.03 4.45
C LEU A 270 -14.71 15.94 5.37
N LEU A 271 -14.91 16.10 6.67
CA LEU A 271 -14.40 15.18 7.67
C LEU A 271 -15.14 13.83 7.65
N ALA A 272 -16.45 13.81 7.40
CA ALA A 272 -17.19 12.56 7.18
C ALA A 272 -16.70 11.85 5.92
N GLY A 273 -16.53 12.55 4.80
CA GLY A 273 -15.96 11.97 3.58
C GLY A 273 -14.55 11.39 3.78
N ALA A 274 -13.68 12.12 4.49
CA ALA A 274 -12.33 11.64 4.81
C ALA A 274 -12.34 10.43 5.76
N LYS A 275 -13.30 10.40 6.72
CA LYS A 275 -13.43 9.29 7.68
C LYS A 275 -13.87 7.99 7.03
N TYR A 276 -14.86 8.03 6.16
CA TYR A 276 -15.50 6.85 5.60
C TYR A 276 -14.87 6.35 4.29
N ARG A 277 -13.89 7.08 3.73
CA ARG A 277 -13.11 6.58 2.60
C ARG A 277 -12.53 5.21 2.93
N ASN A 278 -12.64 4.26 1.99
CA ASN A 278 -12.20 2.87 2.18
C ASN A 278 -12.71 2.23 3.50
N ALA A 279 -13.97 2.53 3.88
CA ALA A 279 -14.57 2.11 5.15
C ALA A 279 -13.72 2.48 6.40
N GLY A 280 -13.05 3.64 6.37
CA GLY A 280 -12.18 4.10 7.44
C GLY A 280 -10.84 3.39 7.58
N GLN A 281 -10.52 2.44 6.68
CA GLN A 281 -9.31 1.62 6.70
C GLN A 281 -8.11 2.36 6.08
N VAL A 282 -7.82 3.55 6.58
CA VAL A 282 -6.83 4.50 6.05
C VAL A 282 -5.89 4.94 7.16
N CYS A 283 -4.58 4.83 6.95
CA CYS A 283 -3.56 5.22 7.93
C CYS A 283 -3.60 6.70 8.33
N VAL A 284 -4.09 7.56 7.44
CA VAL A 284 -4.26 9.02 7.64
C VAL A 284 -5.72 9.41 7.89
N SER A 285 -6.62 8.45 8.17
CA SER A 285 -8.02 8.76 8.47
C SER A 285 -8.14 9.56 9.76
N PRO A 286 -8.93 10.64 9.79
CA PRO A 286 -9.23 11.33 11.03
C PRO A 286 -9.97 10.39 11.98
N THR A 287 -9.47 10.24 13.20
CA THR A 287 -10.02 9.35 14.22
C THR A 287 -10.43 10.08 15.48
N ARG A 288 -9.94 11.30 15.67
CA ARG A 288 -10.29 12.17 16.79
C ARG A 288 -10.72 13.53 16.25
N PHE A 289 -11.90 13.94 16.62
CA PHE A 289 -12.46 15.25 16.25
C PHE A 289 -12.55 16.10 17.52
N LEU A 290 -11.72 17.13 17.59
CA LEU A 290 -11.66 18.08 18.68
C LEU A 290 -12.42 19.33 18.24
N VAL A 291 -13.66 19.44 18.67
CA VAL A 291 -14.58 20.50 18.24
C VAL A 291 -14.82 21.46 19.40
N GLN A 292 -14.64 22.75 19.19
CA GLN A 292 -14.96 23.75 20.20
C GLN A 292 -16.46 23.72 20.58
N GLU A 293 -16.77 24.08 21.80
CA GLU A 293 -18.11 23.92 22.40
C GLU A 293 -19.21 24.62 21.61
N GLY A 294 -18.91 25.79 21.08
CA GLY A 294 -19.88 26.59 20.31
C GLY A 294 -20.39 25.86 19.05
N LEU A 295 -19.55 25.06 18.38
CA LEU A 295 -19.93 24.31 17.20
C LEU A 295 -20.24 22.83 17.48
N TYR A 296 -19.93 22.30 18.67
CA TYR A 296 -19.96 20.87 18.96
C TYR A 296 -21.29 20.20 18.61
N LYS A 297 -22.42 20.76 19.08
CA LYS A 297 -23.75 20.20 18.86
C LYS A 297 -24.08 20.12 17.37
N LYS A 298 -23.90 21.21 16.65
CA LYS A 298 -24.20 21.33 15.22
C LYS A 298 -23.26 20.39 14.40
N PHE A 299 -21.98 20.32 14.78
CA PHE A 299 -21.03 19.42 14.13
C PHE A 299 -21.45 17.95 14.28
N VAL A 300 -21.83 17.51 15.49
CA VAL A 300 -22.29 16.13 15.73
C VAL A 300 -23.55 15.83 14.92
N GLU A 301 -24.55 16.73 14.93
CA GLU A 301 -25.79 16.57 14.16
C GLU A 301 -25.49 16.40 12.66
N ASN A 302 -24.67 17.26 12.08
CA ASN A 302 -24.28 17.21 10.68
C ASN A 302 -23.48 15.96 10.34
N PHE A 303 -22.49 15.63 11.18
CA PHE A 303 -21.63 14.45 10.95
C PHE A 303 -22.47 13.16 10.98
N VAL A 304 -23.41 13.03 11.92
CA VAL A 304 -24.36 11.90 12.00
C VAL A 304 -25.25 11.85 10.76
N ALA A 305 -25.75 13.00 10.29
CA ALA A 305 -26.56 13.05 9.08
C ALA A 305 -25.77 12.58 7.85
N HIS A 306 -24.51 13.04 7.67
CA HIS A 306 -23.64 12.59 6.60
C HIS A 306 -23.32 11.09 6.70
N SER A 307 -23.08 10.58 7.91
CA SER A 307 -22.81 9.17 8.14
C SER A 307 -23.99 8.27 7.74
N LYS A 308 -25.22 8.67 8.16
CA LYS A 308 -26.45 7.92 7.82
C LYS A 308 -26.80 7.96 6.34
N ALA A 309 -26.38 8.98 5.61
CA ALA A 309 -26.66 9.13 4.19
C ALA A 309 -25.76 8.24 3.30
N LEU A 310 -24.70 7.65 3.85
CA LEU A 310 -23.79 6.81 3.10
C LEU A 310 -24.47 5.50 2.64
N LYS A 311 -24.45 5.23 1.34
CA LYS A 311 -24.90 3.95 0.79
C LYS A 311 -23.80 2.91 0.96
N VAL A 312 -24.00 2.01 1.92
CA VAL A 312 -23.11 0.84 2.14
C VAL A 312 -23.54 -0.30 1.23
N GLY A 313 -22.60 -0.92 0.52
CA GLY A 313 -22.94 -2.00 -0.40
C GLY A 313 -21.73 -2.60 -1.11
N ASP A 314 -22.01 -3.47 -2.10
CA ASP A 314 -20.97 -4.04 -2.96
C ASP A 314 -20.25 -2.93 -3.73
N GLY A 315 -18.92 -2.96 -3.70
CA GLY A 315 -18.08 -1.95 -4.35
C GLY A 315 -18.22 -1.90 -5.87
N LEU A 316 -18.70 -2.95 -6.51
CA LEU A 316 -18.98 -2.96 -7.96
C LEU A 316 -20.29 -2.25 -8.34
N ASP A 317 -21.23 -2.07 -7.39
CA ASP A 317 -22.40 -1.22 -7.63
C ASP A 317 -21.95 0.25 -7.67
N ALA A 318 -22.15 0.91 -8.82
CA ALA A 318 -21.73 2.30 -9.04
C ALA A 318 -22.36 3.30 -8.05
N SER A 319 -23.46 2.95 -7.38
CA SER A 319 -24.11 3.78 -6.37
C SER A 319 -23.57 3.57 -4.95
N THR A 320 -22.70 2.58 -4.72
CA THR A 320 -22.07 2.32 -3.43
C THR A 320 -21.07 3.43 -3.09
N GLN A 321 -21.18 3.96 -1.87
CA GLN A 321 -20.28 5.00 -1.35
C GLN A 321 -19.30 4.46 -0.30
N MET A 322 -19.64 3.37 0.38
CA MET A 322 -18.76 2.68 1.31
C MET A 322 -18.89 1.16 1.10
N GLY A 323 -17.77 0.49 0.88
CA GLY A 323 -17.70 -0.96 0.72
C GLY A 323 -17.61 -1.70 2.06
N PRO A 324 -17.44 -3.05 2.02
CA PRO A 324 -17.26 -3.86 3.22
C PRO A 324 -15.88 -3.62 3.86
N LEU A 325 -15.72 -4.08 5.10
CA LEU A 325 -14.41 -4.25 5.72
C LEU A 325 -13.64 -5.39 5.02
N ALA A 326 -12.34 -5.27 4.91
CA ALA A 326 -11.52 -6.14 4.06
C ALA A 326 -11.52 -7.63 4.48
N ASN A 327 -11.71 -7.92 5.77
CA ASN A 327 -11.73 -9.29 6.26
C ASN A 327 -12.51 -9.42 7.58
N PRO A 328 -12.92 -10.65 7.98
CA PRO A 328 -13.72 -10.88 9.20
C PRO A 328 -13.03 -10.42 10.50
N ARG A 329 -11.69 -10.44 10.56
CA ARG A 329 -10.94 -9.95 11.73
C ARG A 329 -11.21 -8.47 12.00
N ARG A 330 -11.52 -7.69 10.96
CA ARG A 330 -11.88 -6.28 11.10
C ARG A 330 -13.26 -6.09 11.70
N ILE A 331 -14.23 -6.95 11.39
CA ILE A 331 -15.55 -6.94 12.04
C ILE A 331 -15.38 -7.10 13.55
N ALA A 332 -14.73 -8.19 13.98
CA ALA A 332 -14.52 -8.47 15.40
C ALA A 332 -13.77 -7.33 16.12
N ALA A 333 -12.76 -6.73 15.45
CA ALA A 333 -12.03 -5.59 16.02
C ALA A 333 -12.91 -4.35 16.17
N MET A 334 -13.79 -4.05 15.22
CA MET A 334 -14.72 -2.92 15.32
C MET A 334 -15.73 -3.12 16.45
N GLU A 335 -16.33 -4.30 16.54
CA GLU A 335 -17.26 -4.65 17.62
C GLU A 335 -16.60 -4.52 19.00
N GLY A 336 -15.37 -5.03 19.15
CA GLY A 336 -14.60 -4.92 20.39
C GLY A 336 -14.27 -3.49 20.78
N MET A 337 -13.82 -2.64 19.82
CA MET A 337 -13.50 -1.23 20.08
C MET A 337 -14.74 -0.41 20.42
N ILE A 338 -15.90 -0.68 19.80
CA ILE A 338 -17.15 0.00 20.13
C ILE A 338 -17.62 -0.40 21.53
N ALA A 339 -17.56 -1.70 21.87
CA ALA A 339 -17.90 -2.18 23.20
C ALA A 339 -17.01 -1.54 24.30
N ASP A 340 -15.69 -1.47 24.06
CA ASP A 340 -14.75 -0.80 24.93
C ASP A 340 -15.08 0.69 25.12
N ALA A 341 -15.36 1.41 24.04
CA ALA A 341 -15.74 2.82 24.10
C ALA A 341 -17.01 3.06 24.92
N VAL A 342 -18.03 2.20 24.74
CA VAL A 342 -19.29 2.28 25.50
C VAL A 342 -19.03 1.96 27.00
N GLN A 343 -18.22 0.97 27.31
CA GLN A 343 -17.83 0.63 28.69
C GLN A 343 -17.13 1.80 29.39
N HIS A 344 -16.38 2.60 28.65
CA HIS A 344 -15.72 3.81 29.16
C HIS A 344 -16.56 5.10 29.05
N GLY A 345 -17.88 4.98 28.87
CA GLY A 345 -18.82 6.13 28.88
C GLY A 345 -19.04 6.78 27.52
N GLY A 346 -18.50 6.24 26.43
CA GLY A 346 -18.76 6.68 25.07
C GLY A 346 -20.22 6.45 24.67
N LYS A 347 -20.77 7.34 23.85
CA LYS A 347 -22.15 7.24 23.34
C LYS A 347 -22.13 7.02 21.83
N VAL A 348 -22.67 5.89 21.39
CA VAL A 348 -22.88 5.63 19.96
C VAL A 348 -23.99 6.53 19.45
N GLN A 349 -23.68 7.42 18.51
CA GLN A 349 -24.65 8.37 17.94
C GLN A 349 -25.39 7.75 16.73
N THR A 350 -24.73 6.88 15.98
CA THR A 350 -25.32 6.16 14.85
C THR A 350 -24.43 4.94 14.48
N GLY A 351 -25.00 3.97 13.80
CA GLY A 351 -24.31 2.78 13.31
C GLY A 351 -23.72 1.90 14.40
N GLY A 352 -22.52 1.39 14.14
CA GLY A 352 -21.78 0.58 15.10
C GLY A 352 -22.18 -0.90 15.12
N LYS A 353 -22.81 -1.40 14.07
CA LYS A 353 -23.28 -2.77 13.96
C LYS A 353 -22.95 -3.39 12.60
N ARG A 354 -22.73 -4.70 12.59
CA ARG A 354 -22.63 -5.47 11.36
C ARG A 354 -23.96 -5.42 10.58
N ILE A 355 -23.87 -5.29 9.25
CA ILE A 355 -25.03 -5.33 8.35
C ILE A 355 -25.15 -6.73 7.77
N GLY A 356 -26.24 -7.42 8.09
CA GLY A 356 -26.54 -8.75 7.58
C GLY A 356 -25.56 -9.83 8.02
N ASN A 357 -25.68 -11.00 7.38
CA ASN A 357 -24.86 -12.18 7.69
C ASN A 357 -23.90 -12.59 6.56
N LYS A 358 -24.03 -11.97 5.37
CA LYS A 358 -23.18 -12.20 4.21
C LYS A 358 -22.24 -11.01 4.01
N GLY A 359 -20.99 -11.27 3.69
CA GLY A 359 -19.98 -10.25 3.54
C GLY A 359 -19.56 -9.57 4.85
N ASN A 360 -18.65 -8.62 4.75
CA ASN A 360 -18.06 -7.92 5.89
C ASN A 360 -18.61 -6.48 6.03
N PHE A 361 -19.90 -6.28 5.77
CA PHE A 361 -20.51 -4.96 5.86
C PHE A 361 -20.72 -4.52 7.30
N PHE A 362 -20.47 -3.22 7.55
CA PHE A 362 -20.57 -2.59 8.86
C PHE A 362 -21.16 -1.19 8.72
N GLU A 363 -22.05 -0.77 9.67
CA GLU A 363 -22.67 0.56 9.64
C GLU A 363 -21.67 1.68 9.98
#